data_0b47075e126f730cca5ec40c587c51fc
#
_entry.id   0b47075e126f730cca5ec40c587c51fc
#
_cell.length_a   1.000
_cell.length_b   1.000
_cell.length_c   1.000
_cell.angle_alpha   90.00
_cell.angle_beta   90.00
_cell.angle_gamma   90.00
#
_symmetry.space_group_name_H-M   'P 1'
#
loop_
_entity.id
_entity.type
_entity.pdbx_description
1 polymer ?
#
loop_
_entity_poly.entity_id
_entity_poly.type
_entity_poly.pdbx_seq_one_letter_code
_entity_poly.pdbx_strand_id
1 'polypeptide(L)'
;PQVKIHPAQQHSLEWLQARAGVVTASEFDNIMTPDFEARTGEMRQSYMCQKLAERWTGGSLPGFQSIDMEIGQILENEAIPSFEIEHNVKIQRVGLVLTDDGRFGASPDGLIEQRAGIEIKCGRPDTHVRYLLGRSVPDEHLLQVQGGMFATGLKEWVFMSYCRRMPPLIVRVDRDDEI
;
A
#
# COMPACT_ATOMS: atom_id res chain seq x y z
N PRO A 1 -16.51 3.42 -11.10
CA PRO A 1 -15.84 4.71 -10.87
C PRO A 1 -14.59 4.78 -11.71
N GLN A 2 -14.36 5.92 -12.39
CA GLN A 2 -13.11 6.16 -13.10
C GLN A 2 -12.06 6.54 -12.05
N VAL A 3 -11.03 5.73 -11.90
CA VAL A 3 -9.88 6.06 -11.05
C VAL A 3 -8.87 6.89 -11.84
N LYS A 4 -8.17 7.81 -11.18
CA LYS A 4 -7.13 8.62 -11.78
C LYS A 4 -5.77 8.03 -11.42
N ILE A 5 -5.02 7.57 -12.42
CA ILE A 5 -3.65 7.09 -12.23
C ILE A 5 -2.70 8.25 -12.46
N HIS A 6 -1.95 8.63 -11.43
CA HIS A 6 -0.88 9.61 -11.55
C HIS A 6 0.41 8.90 -12.02
N PRO A 7 1.06 9.38 -13.09
CA PRO A 7 2.16 8.66 -13.73
C PRO A 7 3.51 8.79 -13.01
N ALA A 8 3.61 9.64 -11.97
CA ALA A 8 4.87 9.86 -11.27
C ALA A 8 5.39 8.56 -10.65
N GLN A 9 6.68 8.32 -10.83
CA GLN A 9 7.35 7.17 -10.20
C GLN A 9 7.28 7.30 -8.67
N GLN A 10 6.97 6.21 -7.98
CA GLN A 10 6.97 6.17 -6.52
C GLN A 10 8.32 6.65 -5.97
N HIS A 11 8.27 7.34 -4.84
CA HIS A 11 9.41 7.98 -4.16
C HIS A 11 10.05 9.17 -4.91
N SER A 12 9.54 9.56 -6.10
CA SER A 12 9.95 10.81 -6.75
C SER A 12 9.34 12.04 -6.06
N LEU A 13 9.92 13.22 -6.29
CA LEU A 13 9.39 14.47 -5.76
C LEU A 13 7.96 14.73 -6.26
N GLU A 14 7.69 14.44 -7.52
CA GLU A 14 6.37 14.58 -8.13
C GLU A 14 5.33 13.65 -7.47
N TRP A 15 5.74 12.44 -7.11
CA TRP A 15 4.88 11.50 -6.40
C TRP A 15 4.58 11.98 -4.98
N LEU A 16 5.59 12.50 -4.26
CA LEU A 16 5.41 13.10 -2.95
C LEU A 16 4.44 14.29 -3.00
N GLN A 17 4.58 15.14 -4.01
CA GLN A 17 3.67 16.27 -4.22
C GLN A 17 2.24 15.82 -4.54
N ALA A 18 2.08 14.79 -5.38
CA ALA A 18 0.77 14.24 -5.72
C ALA A 18 0.07 13.59 -4.51
N ARG A 19 0.81 13.10 -3.53
CA ARG A 19 0.27 12.53 -2.28
C ARG A 19 -0.08 13.58 -1.22
N ALA A 20 0.41 14.82 -1.37
CA ALA A 20 0.20 15.86 -0.36
C ALA A 20 -1.29 16.11 -0.09
N GLY A 21 -1.71 15.94 1.14
CA GLY A 21 -3.10 16.10 1.58
C GLY A 21 -4.06 15.00 1.13
N VAL A 22 -3.55 13.91 0.56
CA VAL A 22 -4.33 12.71 0.21
C VAL A 22 -4.27 11.71 1.36
N VAL A 23 -5.41 11.15 1.73
CA VAL A 23 -5.48 10.01 2.67
C VAL A 23 -5.13 8.75 1.89
N THR A 24 -3.98 8.14 2.19
CA THR A 24 -3.49 6.99 1.41
C THR A 24 -3.69 5.67 2.14
N ALA A 25 -3.91 4.60 1.39
CA ALA A 25 -4.18 3.26 1.93
C ALA A 25 -3.16 2.79 2.97
N SER A 26 -1.87 3.11 2.76
CA SER A 26 -0.79 2.79 3.70
C SER A 26 -0.87 3.51 5.05
N GLU A 27 -1.76 4.50 5.19
CA GLU A 27 -1.95 5.31 6.39
C GLU A 27 -3.38 5.20 6.95
N PHE A 28 -4.18 4.25 6.46
CA PHE A 28 -5.58 4.06 6.91
C PHE A 28 -5.67 3.68 8.38
N ASP A 29 -4.64 3.09 8.95
CA ASP A 29 -4.53 2.80 10.38
C ASP A 29 -4.61 4.07 11.26
N ASN A 30 -4.33 5.25 10.70
CA ASN A 30 -4.52 6.52 11.42
C ASN A 30 -6.00 6.94 11.54
N ILE A 31 -6.87 6.43 10.67
CA ILE A 31 -8.30 6.81 10.63
C ILE A 31 -9.25 5.67 10.95
N MET A 32 -8.78 4.42 10.86
CA MET A 32 -9.56 3.21 11.14
C MET A 32 -8.84 2.31 12.15
N THR A 33 -9.61 1.54 12.90
CA THR A 33 -9.09 0.48 13.78
C THR A 33 -8.91 -0.82 12.99
N PRO A 34 -8.17 -1.82 13.51
CA PRO A 34 -8.10 -3.14 12.89
C PRO A 34 -9.46 -3.85 12.74
N ASP A 35 -10.45 -3.47 13.55
CA ASP A 35 -11.82 -3.97 13.48
C ASP A 35 -12.69 -3.17 12.48
N PHE A 36 -12.05 -2.37 11.63
CA PHE A 36 -12.66 -1.52 10.60
C PHE A 36 -13.62 -0.43 11.13
N GLU A 37 -13.49 -0.05 12.38
CA GLU A 37 -14.23 1.06 12.94
C GLU A 37 -13.47 2.38 12.76
N ALA A 38 -14.22 3.48 12.57
CA ALA A 38 -13.60 4.80 12.49
C ALA A 38 -12.93 5.17 13.82
N ARG A 39 -11.63 5.48 13.79
CA ARG A 39 -10.94 5.98 14.98
C ARG A 39 -11.55 7.28 15.47
N THR A 40 -11.62 7.41 16.77
CA THR A 40 -11.91 8.66 17.48
C THR A 40 -10.70 9.02 18.32
N GLY A 41 -10.41 10.31 18.48
CA GLY A 41 -9.33 10.74 19.37
C GLY A 41 -8.11 11.30 18.65
N GLU A 42 -7.00 11.35 19.37
CA GLU A 42 -5.84 12.18 19.07
C GLU A 42 -5.05 11.73 17.83
N MET A 43 -4.94 10.43 17.61
CA MET A 43 -4.26 9.88 16.43
C MET A 43 -4.92 10.35 15.13
N ARG A 44 -6.24 10.16 15.02
CA ARG A 44 -7.01 10.63 13.86
C ARG A 44 -6.93 12.14 13.70
N GLN A 45 -7.07 12.89 14.81
CA GLN A 45 -7.01 14.35 14.77
C GLN A 45 -5.64 14.85 14.30
N SER A 46 -4.55 14.30 14.82
CA SER A 46 -3.19 14.65 14.41
C SER A 46 -2.96 14.37 12.93
N TYR A 47 -3.39 13.19 12.45
CA TYR A 47 -3.28 12.83 11.04
C TYR A 47 -4.09 13.76 10.14
N MET A 48 -5.32 14.11 10.52
CA MET A 48 -6.14 15.07 9.76
C MET A 48 -5.50 16.46 9.72
N CYS A 49 -4.90 16.94 10.81
CA CYS A 49 -4.14 18.18 10.83
C CYS A 49 -2.93 18.13 9.90
N GLN A 50 -2.20 17.01 9.88
CA GLN A 50 -1.09 16.79 8.95
C GLN A 50 -1.57 16.90 7.49
N LYS A 51 -2.62 16.18 7.11
CA LYS A 51 -3.15 16.21 5.74
C LYS A 51 -3.67 17.59 5.33
N LEU A 52 -4.27 18.33 6.24
CA LEU A 52 -4.66 19.72 6.00
C LEU A 52 -3.45 20.64 5.81
N ALA A 53 -2.41 20.49 6.62
CA ALA A 53 -1.16 21.25 6.48
C ALA A 53 -0.49 20.97 5.13
N GLU A 54 -0.37 19.71 4.73
CA GLU A 54 0.16 19.31 3.43
C GLU A 54 -0.63 19.95 2.27
N ARG A 55 -1.96 19.97 2.37
CA ARG A 55 -2.82 20.58 1.36
C ARG A 55 -2.67 22.09 1.27
N TRP A 56 -2.47 22.78 2.39
CA TRP A 56 -2.28 24.23 2.41
C TRP A 56 -0.90 24.65 1.96
N THR A 57 0.13 23.87 2.31
CA THR A 57 1.52 24.17 1.92
C THR A 57 1.86 23.68 0.51
N GLY A 58 1.04 22.80 -0.07
CA GLY A 58 1.27 22.21 -1.38
C GLY A 58 2.43 21.20 -1.42
N GLY A 59 2.82 20.65 -0.26
CA GLY A 59 3.91 19.69 -0.18
C GLY A 59 3.72 18.66 0.93
N SER A 60 4.26 17.47 0.73
CA SER A 60 4.32 16.44 1.76
C SER A 60 5.23 16.87 2.90
N LEU A 61 4.80 16.65 4.14
CA LEU A 61 5.67 16.86 5.28
C LEU A 61 6.77 15.78 5.31
N PRO A 62 7.98 16.10 5.82
CA PRO A 62 9.06 15.13 5.92
C PRO A 62 8.61 13.91 6.72
N GLY A 63 8.70 12.73 6.09
CA GLY A 63 8.44 11.44 6.74
C GLY A 63 9.74 10.83 7.26
N PHE A 64 9.59 9.91 8.20
CA PHE A 64 10.70 9.09 8.68
C PHE A 64 11.03 8.00 7.65
N GLN A 65 12.29 7.88 7.27
CA GLN A 65 12.81 6.76 6.49
C GLN A 65 13.79 5.95 7.34
N SER A 66 13.58 4.64 7.43
CA SER A 66 14.49 3.73 8.11
C SER A 66 15.34 2.95 7.09
N ILE A 67 16.48 2.43 7.55
CA ILE A 67 17.33 1.54 6.75
C ILE A 67 16.54 0.32 6.28
N ASP A 68 15.65 -0.22 7.13
CA ASP A 68 14.81 -1.36 6.77
C ASP A 68 13.84 -1.04 5.62
N MET A 69 13.34 0.21 5.53
CA MET A 69 12.50 0.66 4.42
C MET A 69 13.31 0.75 3.11
N GLU A 70 14.56 1.22 3.16
CA GLU A 70 15.44 1.27 1.99
C GLU A 70 15.80 -0.14 1.49
N ILE A 71 16.10 -1.07 2.40
CA ILE A 71 16.34 -2.48 2.08
C ILE A 71 15.07 -3.09 1.47
N GLY A 72 13.89 -2.77 2.01
CA GLY A 72 12.60 -3.22 1.50
C GLY A 72 12.41 -2.84 0.03
N GLN A 73 12.66 -1.58 -0.32
CA GLN A 73 12.56 -1.09 -1.70
C GLN A 73 13.52 -1.80 -2.67
N ILE A 74 14.74 -2.11 -2.22
CA ILE A 74 15.71 -2.87 -3.03
C ILE A 74 15.18 -4.29 -3.28
N LEU A 75 14.68 -4.96 -2.25
CA LEU A 75 14.19 -6.33 -2.33
C LEU A 75 12.90 -6.46 -3.14
N GLU A 76 12.05 -5.43 -3.16
CA GLU A 76 10.87 -5.37 -4.01
C GLU A 76 11.22 -5.51 -5.51
N ASN A 77 12.37 -4.94 -5.94
CA ASN A 77 12.88 -5.09 -7.31
C ASN A 77 13.27 -6.54 -7.65
N GLU A 78 13.45 -7.41 -6.68
CA GLU A 78 13.68 -8.85 -6.86
C GLU A 78 12.38 -9.65 -6.74
N ALA A 79 11.50 -9.23 -5.82
CA ALA A 79 10.24 -9.90 -5.56
C ALA A 79 9.29 -9.86 -6.77
N ILE A 80 9.17 -8.70 -7.43
CA ILE A 80 8.29 -8.54 -8.60
C ILE A 80 8.65 -9.48 -9.74
N PRO A 81 9.89 -9.52 -10.27
CA PRO A 81 10.25 -10.47 -11.33
C PRO A 81 10.08 -11.93 -10.92
N SER A 82 10.38 -12.27 -9.66
CA SER A 82 10.16 -13.62 -9.14
C SER A 82 8.69 -14.02 -9.21
N PHE A 83 7.79 -13.14 -8.76
CA PHE A 83 6.36 -13.36 -8.84
C PHE A 83 5.86 -13.47 -10.29
N GLU A 84 6.31 -12.59 -11.18
CA GLU A 84 5.94 -12.60 -12.59
C GLU A 84 6.29 -13.93 -13.28
N ILE A 85 7.50 -14.45 -13.00
CA ILE A 85 7.96 -15.72 -13.58
C ILE A 85 7.17 -16.90 -13.02
N GLU A 86 6.99 -16.94 -11.68
CA GLU A 86 6.33 -18.06 -11.01
C GLU A 86 4.85 -18.18 -11.41
N HIS A 87 4.17 -17.03 -11.58
CA HIS A 87 2.73 -17.00 -11.87
C HIS A 87 2.41 -16.76 -13.35
N ASN A 88 3.43 -16.59 -14.21
CA ASN A 88 3.27 -16.29 -15.64
C ASN A 88 2.34 -15.08 -15.90
N VAL A 89 2.53 -14.01 -15.16
CA VAL A 89 1.79 -12.75 -15.26
C VAL A 89 2.73 -11.57 -15.43
N LYS A 90 2.16 -10.40 -15.80
CA LYS A 90 2.90 -9.15 -15.84
C LYS A 90 2.37 -8.18 -14.79
N ILE A 91 3.27 -7.52 -14.10
CA ILE A 91 2.97 -6.49 -13.12
C ILE A 91 3.29 -5.12 -13.72
N GLN A 92 2.27 -4.31 -13.87
CA GLN A 92 2.42 -2.92 -14.26
C GLN A 92 2.69 -2.08 -13.02
N ARG A 93 3.87 -1.48 -12.91
CA ARG A 93 4.15 -0.51 -11.85
C ARG A 93 3.34 0.76 -12.07
N VAL A 94 2.77 1.28 -11.00
CA VAL A 94 1.98 2.51 -11.00
C VAL A 94 2.45 3.43 -9.88
N GLY A 95 2.27 4.73 -10.05
CA GLY A 95 2.68 5.70 -9.04
C GLY A 95 1.64 5.85 -7.93
N LEU A 96 0.63 6.65 -8.20
CA LEU A 96 -0.46 6.93 -7.27
C LEU A 96 -1.79 6.76 -8.01
N VAL A 97 -2.69 5.99 -7.43
CA VAL A 97 -4.08 5.86 -7.89
C VAL A 97 -4.96 6.64 -6.95
N LEU A 98 -5.80 7.51 -7.48
CA LEU A 98 -6.68 8.38 -6.72
C LEU A 98 -8.14 8.02 -6.99
N THR A 99 -8.99 8.17 -5.98
CA THR A 99 -10.44 8.19 -6.15
C THR A 99 -10.86 9.39 -7.03
N ASP A 100 -12.06 9.34 -7.61
CA ASP A 100 -12.56 10.40 -8.49
C ASP A 100 -12.51 11.80 -7.87
N ASP A 101 -12.78 11.90 -6.57
CA ASP A 101 -12.76 13.16 -5.81
C ASP A 101 -11.35 13.56 -5.34
N GLY A 102 -10.33 12.69 -5.56
CA GLY A 102 -8.95 12.94 -5.22
C GLY A 102 -8.64 13.01 -3.73
N ARG A 103 -9.56 12.59 -2.85
CA ARG A 103 -9.36 12.63 -1.39
C ARG A 103 -8.66 11.40 -0.85
N PHE A 104 -8.85 10.25 -1.50
CA PHE A 104 -8.23 8.99 -1.13
C PHE A 104 -7.34 8.48 -2.24
N GLY A 105 -6.32 7.74 -1.88
CA GLY A 105 -5.41 7.17 -2.86
C GLY A 105 -4.69 5.93 -2.35
N ALA A 106 -4.08 5.22 -3.29
CA ALA A 106 -3.19 4.11 -3.04
C ALA A 106 -1.99 4.16 -3.98
N SER A 107 -0.84 3.70 -3.50
CA SER A 107 0.35 3.46 -4.31
C SER A 107 0.67 1.97 -4.23
N PRO A 108 -0.04 1.11 -4.97
CA PRO A 108 0.27 -0.32 -5.00
C PRO A 108 1.65 -0.55 -5.60
N ASP A 109 2.33 -1.60 -5.21
CA ASP A 109 3.62 -1.98 -5.80
C ASP A 109 3.46 -2.38 -7.28
N GLY A 110 2.24 -2.69 -7.68
CA GLY A 110 1.84 -2.85 -9.06
C GLY A 110 0.41 -3.29 -9.26
N LEU A 111 0.03 -3.38 -10.53
CA LEU A 111 -1.25 -3.92 -10.99
C LEU A 111 -0.98 -5.19 -11.81
N ILE A 112 -1.65 -6.29 -11.46
CA ILE A 112 -1.59 -7.57 -12.16
C ILE A 112 -2.70 -7.56 -13.22
N GLU A 113 -2.34 -7.47 -14.50
CA GLU A 113 -3.27 -7.49 -15.64
C GLU A 113 -4.47 -6.53 -15.49
N GLN A 114 -4.33 -5.46 -14.74
CA GLN A 114 -5.39 -4.50 -14.40
C GLN A 114 -6.61 -5.11 -13.68
N ARG A 115 -6.48 -6.32 -13.13
CA ARG A 115 -7.56 -7.04 -12.42
C ARG A 115 -7.36 -7.06 -10.91
N ALA A 116 -6.11 -7.16 -10.48
CA ALA A 116 -5.75 -7.17 -9.07
C ALA A 116 -4.62 -6.19 -8.78
N GLY A 117 -4.57 -5.65 -7.58
CA GLY A 117 -3.40 -4.96 -7.07
C GLY A 117 -2.44 -5.95 -6.38
N ILE A 118 -1.20 -5.52 -6.19
CA ILE A 118 -0.24 -6.26 -5.38
C ILE A 118 0.42 -5.34 -4.37
N GLU A 119 0.57 -5.86 -3.15
CA GLU A 119 1.32 -5.26 -2.04
C GLU A 119 2.42 -6.21 -1.62
N ILE A 120 3.66 -5.76 -1.64
CA ILE A 120 4.85 -6.57 -1.36
C ILE A 120 5.51 -6.07 -0.09
N LYS A 121 5.71 -6.94 0.87
CA LYS A 121 6.42 -6.64 2.12
C LYS A 121 7.72 -7.43 2.19
N CYS A 122 8.82 -6.71 2.09
CA CYS A 122 10.17 -7.26 2.21
C CYS A 122 10.70 -6.96 3.62
N GLY A 123 10.21 -7.72 4.58
CA GLY A 123 10.56 -7.54 5.99
C GLY A 123 11.81 -8.29 6.42
N ARG A 124 12.17 -8.14 7.69
CA ARG A 124 13.22 -8.93 8.35
C ARG A 124 12.88 -10.42 8.31
N PRO A 125 13.89 -11.33 8.30
CA PRO A 125 13.64 -12.77 8.25
C PRO A 125 12.72 -13.30 9.37
N ASP A 126 12.86 -12.80 10.59
CA ASP A 126 12.04 -13.18 11.73
C ASP A 126 10.57 -12.76 11.57
N THR A 127 10.33 -11.56 11.02
CA THR A 127 8.99 -11.08 10.68
C THR A 127 8.38 -11.93 9.56
N HIS A 128 9.16 -12.22 8.52
CA HIS A 128 8.72 -13.07 7.41
C HIS A 128 8.34 -14.49 7.88
N VAL A 129 9.11 -15.11 8.78
CA VAL A 129 8.76 -16.42 9.38
C VAL A 129 7.42 -16.34 10.10
N ARG A 130 7.17 -15.28 10.86
CA ARG A 130 5.88 -15.08 11.57
C ARG A 130 4.71 -15.04 10.57
N TYR A 131 4.88 -14.33 9.45
CA TYR A 131 3.87 -14.27 8.39
C TYR A 131 3.65 -15.64 7.73
N LEU A 132 4.72 -16.39 7.42
CA LEU A 132 4.61 -17.75 6.90
C LEU A 132 3.84 -18.69 7.82
N LEU A 133 4.03 -18.56 9.14
CA LEU A 133 3.30 -19.36 10.13
C LEU A 133 1.82 -18.97 10.23
N GLY A 134 1.51 -17.68 10.08
CA GLY A 134 0.13 -17.16 10.09
C GLY A 134 -0.68 -17.53 8.85
N ARG A 135 -0.04 -17.68 7.69
CA ARG A 135 -0.66 -18.04 6.40
C ARG A 135 -1.81 -17.13 5.97
N SER A 136 -1.84 -15.92 6.47
CA SER A 136 -2.85 -14.90 6.16
C SER A 136 -2.18 -13.55 5.97
N VAL A 137 -2.93 -12.56 5.49
CA VAL A 137 -2.46 -11.18 5.55
C VAL A 137 -2.33 -10.79 7.04
N PRO A 138 -1.17 -10.28 7.48
CA PRO A 138 -1.04 -9.78 8.84
C PRO A 138 -2.01 -8.62 9.10
N ASP A 139 -2.59 -8.57 10.30
CA ASP A 139 -3.61 -7.57 10.67
C ASP A 139 -3.12 -6.13 10.41
N GLU A 140 -1.84 -5.87 10.65
CA GLU A 140 -1.17 -4.59 10.41
C GLU A 140 -1.17 -4.13 8.94
N HIS A 141 -1.41 -5.05 7.99
CA HIS A 141 -1.44 -4.76 6.56
C HIS A 141 -2.85 -4.86 5.94
N LEU A 142 -3.82 -5.38 6.69
CA LEU A 142 -5.16 -5.64 6.16
C LEU A 142 -5.86 -4.35 5.73
N LEU A 143 -5.78 -3.30 6.56
CA LEU A 143 -6.31 -1.97 6.22
C LEU A 143 -5.68 -1.37 4.97
N GLN A 144 -4.36 -1.56 4.78
CA GLN A 144 -3.67 -1.10 3.58
C GLN A 144 -4.17 -1.82 2.34
N VAL A 145 -4.34 -3.14 2.41
CA VAL A 145 -4.84 -3.99 1.31
C VAL A 145 -6.27 -3.62 0.94
N GLN A 146 -7.18 -3.53 1.92
CA GLN A 146 -8.57 -3.14 1.69
C GLN A 146 -8.67 -1.70 1.18
N GLY A 147 -7.90 -0.78 1.78
CA GLY A 147 -7.81 0.60 1.33
C GLY A 147 -7.25 0.74 -0.09
N GLY A 148 -6.32 -0.14 -0.50
CA GLY A 148 -5.84 -0.25 -1.87
C GLY A 148 -6.97 -0.59 -2.84
N MET A 149 -7.79 -1.59 -2.50
CA MET A 149 -8.96 -1.97 -3.30
C MET A 149 -10.03 -0.88 -3.33
N PHE A 150 -10.24 -0.20 -2.21
CA PHE A 150 -11.14 0.95 -2.16
C PHE A 150 -10.70 2.07 -3.12
N ALA A 151 -9.43 2.48 -3.04
CA ALA A 151 -8.90 3.60 -3.83
C ALA A 151 -8.82 3.28 -5.33
N THR A 152 -8.53 2.02 -5.69
CA THR A 152 -8.39 1.59 -7.09
C THR A 152 -9.68 1.11 -7.73
N GLY A 153 -10.71 0.81 -6.92
CA GLY A 153 -11.94 0.19 -7.39
C GLY A 153 -11.79 -1.29 -7.76
N LEU A 154 -10.63 -1.89 -7.53
CA LEU A 154 -10.37 -3.30 -7.77
C LEU A 154 -11.05 -4.17 -6.72
N LYS A 155 -11.36 -5.42 -7.09
CA LYS A 155 -12.03 -6.38 -6.20
C LYS A 155 -11.08 -7.45 -5.66
N GLU A 156 -9.89 -7.54 -6.21
CA GLU A 156 -8.89 -8.53 -5.83
C GLU A 156 -7.56 -7.85 -5.53
N TRP A 157 -6.85 -8.40 -4.57
CA TRP A 157 -5.50 -7.96 -4.20
C TRP A 157 -4.62 -9.17 -3.86
N VAL A 158 -3.35 -9.05 -4.16
CA VAL A 158 -2.34 -10.02 -3.74
C VAL A 158 -1.47 -9.36 -2.68
N PHE A 159 -1.40 -9.99 -1.51
CA PHE A 159 -0.40 -9.68 -0.51
C PHE A 159 0.76 -10.67 -0.66
N MET A 160 1.96 -10.17 -0.81
CA MET A 160 3.18 -10.97 -0.88
C MET A 160 4.16 -10.56 0.21
N SER A 161 4.56 -11.48 1.07
CA SER A 161 5.74 -11.29 1.90
C SER A 161 6.93 -12.01 1.28
N TYR A 162 8.01 -11.29 1.08
CA TYR A 162 9.22 -11.79 0.43
C TYR A 162 10.45 -11.63 1.32
N CYS A 163 11.23 -12.70 1.41
CA CYS A 163 12.56 -12.69 2.03
C CYS A 163 13.49 -13.58 1.23
N ARG A 164 14.69 -13.10 0.93
CA ARG A 164 15.71 -13.89 0.19
C ARG A 164 15.95 -15.24 0.85
N ARG A 165 16.08 -16.30 0.04
CA ARG A 165 16.37 -17.68 0.45
C ARG A 165 15.27 -18.35 1.28
N MET A 166 14.09 -17.76 1.30
CA MET A 166 12.91 -18.31 1.97
C MET A 166 11.74 -18.39 0.97
N PRO A 167 10.81 -19.33 1.14
CA PRO A 167 9.62 -19.38 0.29
C PRO A 167 8.79 -18.11 0.50
N PRO A 168 8.23 -17.49 -0.55
CA PRO A 168 7.35 -16.36 -0.38
C PRO A 168 6.03 -16.77 0.28
N LEU A 169 5.44 -15.88 1.08
CA LEU A 169 4.03 -15.98 1.42
C LEU A 169 3.22 -15.19 0.39
N ILE A 170 2.25 -15.83 -0.23
CA ILE A 170 1.35 -15.20 -1.20
C ILE A 170 -0.08 -15.46 -0.74
N VAL A 171 -0.84 -14.39 -0.50
CA VAL A 171 -2.23 -14.44 -0.08
C VAL A 171 -3.09 -13.64 -1.04
N ARG A 172 -4.13 -14.24 -1.60
CA ARG A 172 -5.15 -13.54 -2.39
C ARG A 172 -6.23 -13.03 -1.44
N VAL A 173 -6.64 -11.80 -1.65
CA VAL A 173 -7.61 -11.10 -0.81
C VAL A 173 -8.70 -10.55 -1.70
N ASP A 174 -9.94 -10.86 -1.37
CA ASP A 174 -11.10 -10.23 -1.98
C ASP A 174 -11.46 -8.95 -1.21
N ARG A 175 -12.04 -8.01 -1.95
CA ARG A 175 -12.54 -6.78 -1.35
C ARG A 175 -13.72 -7.09 -0.45
N ASP A 176 -13.65 -6.58 0.76
CA ASP A 176 -14.78 -6.54 1.66
C ASP A 176 -15.54 -5.24 1.44
N ASP A 177 -16.77 -5.34 0.95
CA ASP A 177 -17.62 -4.17 0.67
C ASP A 177 -18.36 -3.66 1.93
N GLU A 178 -18.18 -4.30 3.09
CA GLU A 178 -18.69 -3.84 4.40
C GLU A 178 -17.70 -2.92 5.14
N ILE A 179 -16.46 -2.82 4.62
CA ILE A 179 -15.38 -1.96 5.15
C ILE A 179 -15.40 -0.55 4.48
#